data_9e3cc2f0c9598673e31e6481c8aced00
#
_entry.id   9e3cc2f0c9598673e31e6481c8aced00
#
_cell.length_a   1.000
_cell.length_b   1.000
_cell.length_c   1.000
_cell.angle_alpha   90.00
_cell.angle_beta   90.00
_cell.angle_gamma   90.00
#
_symmetry.space_group_name_H-M   'P 1'
#
loop_
_entity.id
_entity.type
_entity.pdbx_description
1 polymer ?
#
loop_
_entity_poly.entity_id
_entity_poly.type
_entity_poly.pdbx_seq_one_letter_code
_entity_poly.pdbx_strand_id
1 'polypeptide(L)'
;MATTNQYETMSAITALNIARAGNLLLPDIQREYVWNVNEIEALFESITDNYPIGSCIFWKTNRKIINKEKPNLYYFLRTFKTDTAKNEKVPEVLVDEADYYIVLDGQQRITSLNIALFGTYTYYKGGKGHLRTNPKSWVTKELYYNLDYYKTNDGDDEHPRKRFCFLTNKEVETGNYFKVKILLGFKNLQEFIKYMLNAGFDDQSINDLSVLFERLYSSAGNGLIHYYCIAENNYDDALDIFVRVNSTGRKLSKSDLLFSTLIDGWKVGKESVDQLLEDMNRQGDGFAFNRDYLMRLCLVLTDSNTNLKINSFNKTAVTNIRNEWDHISDTLYKTVSVLKNLGMSHENLCSYNATMPIAYYIYKGGTIQSDEQEKEVRKFLSVSFAKRLFGIASNEALNVTRNALKNIDCTQTPFSLALFKNITLTGARTFTVTESDIDYWLDNYEKGQNTYTLLSLLYPNLKLSQFSFHQDHCHPYAGFEEKHISKLGLSPEKIEEWKKKRNLLPNLQFLEGSENESKNQTPLEKWVTPNRDFLYHPKDVSLELKDFDTFFEARKAMMKNKLMEIFEI
;
A
#
# COMPACT_ATOMS: atom_id res chain seq x y z
N MET A 1 -21.07 -35.22 -23.88
CA MET A 1 -20.14 -34.75 -24.91
C MET A 1 -18.84 -34.40 -24.19
N ALA A 2 -17.70 -34.91 -24.67
CA ALA A 2 -16.43 -34.48 -24.10
C ALA A 2 -16.27 -32.99 -24.40
N THR A 3 -16.16 -32.16 -23.36
CA THR A 3 -15.84 -30.74 -23.48
C THR A 3 -14.40 -30.63 -24.00
N THR A 4 -14.23 -30.00 -25.15
CA THR A 4 -12.91 -29.74 -25.73
C THR A 4 -12.47 -28.34 -25.33
N ASN A 5 -11.17 -28.14 -25.10
CA ASN A 5 -10.57 -26.85 -24.86
C ASN A 5 -10.85 -25.93 -26.06
N GLN A 6 -11.55 -24.81 -25.85
CA GLN A 6 -11.96 -23.89 -26.93
C GLN A 6 -12.18 -22.47 -26.46
N TYR A 7 -12.20 -21.53 -27.41
CA TYR A 7 -12.64 -20.16 -27.13
C TYR A 7 -14.16 -20.08 -27.11
N GLU A 8 -14.67 -19.42 -26.08
CA GLU A 8 -16.08 -19.16 -25.86
C GLU A 8 -16.31 -17.68 -25.51
N THR A 9 -17.58 -17.25 -25.58
CA THR A 9 -17.97 -15.90 -25.18
C THR A 9 -19.22 -15.94 -24.32
N MET A 10 -19.32 -14.99 -23.38
CA MET A 10 -20.55 -14.75 -22.63
C MET A 10 -20.75 -13.26 -22.39
N SER A 11 -21.98 -12.83 -22.09
CA SER A 11 -22.22 -11.45 -21.69
C SER A 11 -21.58 -11.15 -20.33
N ALA A 12 -21.23 -9.89 -20.08
CA ALA A 12 -20.74 -9.46 -18.76
C ALA A 12 -21.79 -9.78 -17.68
N ILE A 13 -23.05 -9.50 -17.95
CA ILE A 13 -24.14 -9.76 -17.00
C ILE A 13 -24.29 -11.26 -16.71
N THR A 14 -24.13 -12.13 -17.72
CA THR A 14 -24.14 -13.58 -17.51
C THR A 14 -22.99 -14.00 -16.60
N ALA A 15 -21.75 -13.55 -16.87
CA ALA A 15 -20.60 -13.86 -16.02
C ALA A 15 -20.82 -13.41 -14.57
N LEU A 16 -21.32 -12.18 -14.39
CA LEU A 16 -21.58 -11.64 -13.04
C LEU A 16 -22.73 -12.37 -12.33
N ASN A 17 -23.76 -12.81 -13.04
CA ASN A 17 -24.83 -13.61 -12.45
C ASN A 17 -24.33 -14.99 -12.02
N ILE A 18 -23.47 -15.64 -12.82
CA ILE A 18 -22.81 -16.90 -12.45
C ILE A 18 -21.92 -16.69 -11.21
N ALA A 19 -21.17 -15.58 -11.14
CA ALA A 19 -20.37 -15.24 -9.98
C ALA A 19 -21.22 -15.00 -8.72
N ARG A 20 -22.36 -14.36 -8.86
CA ARG A 20 -23.30 -14.08 -7.75
C ARG A 20 -24.05 -15.32 -7.28
N ALA A 21 -24.29 -16.27 -8.18
CA ALA A 21 -24.84 -17.59 -7.85
C ALA A 21 -23.80 -18.50 -7.16
N GLY A 22 -22.53 -18.10 -7.12
CA GLY A 22 -21.46 -18.88 -6.50
C GLY A 22 -20.84 -19.93 -7.43
N ASN A 23 -21.08 -19.86 -8.74
CA ASN A 23 -20.61 -20.84 -9.71
C ASN A 23 -19.46 -20.31 -10.60
N LEU A 24 -19.07 -19.04 -10.49
CA LEU A 24 -17.83 -18.48 -11.01
C LEU A 24 -16.95 -18.13 -9.82
N LEU A 25 -15.79 -18.79 -9.70
CA LEU A 25 -14.97 -18.82 -8.52
C LEU A 25 -13.51 -18.43 -8.81
N LEU A 26 -12.80 -18.04 -7.77
CA LEU A 26 -11.37 -17.70 -7.82
C LEU A 26 -10.55 -18.76 -7.10
N PRO A 27 -9.45 -19.28 -7.68
CA PRO A 27 -8.49 -20.11 -6.95
C PRO A 27 -7.58 -19.25 -6.06
N ASP A 28 -7.02 -19.87 -5.04
CA ASP A 28 -6.10 -19.22 -4.09
C ASP A 28 -4.77 -18.73 -4.70
N ILE A 29 -4.43 -19.22 -5.88
CA ILE A 29 -3.26 -18.80 -6.67
C ILE A 29 -3.39 -17.38 -7.23
N GLN A 30 -4.59 -16.80 -7.23
CA GLN A 30 -4.82 -15.46 -7.73
C GLN A 30 -4.36 -14.41 -6.71
N ARG A 31 -3.72 -13.33 -7.24
CA ARG A 31 -3.42 -12.14 -6.41
C ARG A 31 -4.72 -11.48 -5.95
N GLU A 32 -4.64 -10.73 -4.85
CA GLU A 32 -5.74 -9.90 -4.41
C GLU A 32 -6.15 -8.85 -5.46
N TYR A 33 -7.34 -8.32 -5.30
CA TYR A 33 -7.80 -7.23 -6.15
C TYR A 33 -6.99 -5.96 -5.89
N VAL A 34 -6.40 -5.37 -6.94
CA VAL A 34 -5.48 -4.24 -6.83
C VAL A 34 -5.85 -3.03 -7.69
N TRP A 35 -6.86 -3.14 -8.57
CA TRP A 35 -7.25 -2.02 -9.42
C TRP A 35 -7.86 -0.88 -8.61
N ASN A 36 -7.45 0.33 -8.95
CA ASN A 36 -8.00 1.56 -8.38
C ASN A 36 -9.19 2.07 -9.22
N VAL A 37 -9.84 3.14 -8.75
CA VAL A 37 -11.01 3.71 -9.42
C VAL A 37 -10.72 4.16 -10.86
N ASN A 38 -9.55 4.72 -11.15
CA ASN A 38 -9.20 5.18 -12.50
C ASN A 38 -9.09 4.00 -13.49
N GLU A 39 -8.59 2.84 -13.04
CA GLU A 39 -8.51 1.64 -13.87
C GLU A 39 -9.90 1.06 -14.16
N ILE A 40 -10.83 1.15 -13.21
CA ILE A 40 -12.22 0.74 -13.43
C ILE A 40 -12.93 1.74 -14.36
N GLU A 41 -12.74 3.03 -14.18
CA GLU A 41 -13.28 4.08 -15.06
C GLU A 41 -12.82 3.86 -16.51
N ALA A 42 -11.51 3.64 -16.72
CA ALA A 42 -10.94 3.33 -18.03
C ALA A 42 -11.48 2.04 -18.66
N LEU A 43 -11.81 1.03 -17.85
CA LEU A 43 -12.48 -0.18 -18.32
C LEU A 43 -13.86 0.14 -18.90
N PHE A 44 -14.66 0.96 -18.23
CA PHE A 44 -15.99 1.35 -18.70
C PHE A 44 -15.93 2.27 -19.94
N GLU A 45 -14.93 3.14 -20.02
CA GLU A 45 -14.65 3.92 -21.24
C GLU A 45 -14.33 2.99 -22.42
N SER A 46 -13.45 2.01 -22.21
CA SER A 46 -13.10 1.02 -23.25
C SER A 46 -14.32 0.21 -23.71
N ILE A 47 -15.22 -0.17 -22.80
CA ILE A 47 -16.44 -0.90 -23.14
C ILE A 47 -17.37 -0.03 -24.00
N THR A 48 -17.54 1.24 -23.63
CA THR A 48 -18.39 2.22 -24.34
C THR A 48 -17.81 2.57 -25.70
N ASP A 49 -16.49 2.67 -25.82
CA ASP A 49 -15.79 2.88 -27.10
C ASP A 49 -15.69 1.61 -27.96
N ASN A 50 -16.34 0.52 -27.53
CA ASN A 50 -16.32 -0.77 -28.21
C ASN A 50 -14.91 -1.37 -28.37
N TYR A 51 -13.98 -1.04 -27.46
CA TYR A 51 -12.66 -1.63 -27.47
C TYR A 51 -12.65 -3.03 -26.81
N PRO A 52 -11.74 -3.91 -27.23
CA PRO A 52 -11.58 -5.21 -26.59
C PRO A 52 -11.00 -5.05 -25.18
N ILE A 53 -11.59 -5.71 -24.21
CA ILE A 53 -11.11 -5.70 -22.82
C ILE A 53 -10.13 -6.86 -22.50
N GLY A 54 -9.68 -7.58 -23.52
CA GLY A 54 -8.83 -8.78 -23.42
C GLY A 54 -9.59 -10.06 -23.12
N SER A 55 -8.92 -11.19 -23.32
CA SER A 55 -9.49 -12.52 -23.05
C SER A 55 -9.26 -12.96 -21.60
N CYS A 56 -10.08 -13.90 -21.14
CA CYS A 56 -9.96 -14.58 -19.85
C CYS A 56 -9.58 -16.05 -20.05
N ILE A 57 -9.24 -16.74 -18.98
CA ILE A 57 -9.03 -18.18 -18.96
C ILE A 57 -9.88 -18.75 -17.85
N PHE A 58 -10.80 -19.66 -18.19
CA PHE A 58 -11.68 -20.33 -17.24
C PHE A 58 -11.44 -21.83 -17.28
N TRP A 59 -11.34 -22.44 -16.12
CA TRP A 59 -11.42 -23.89 -15.99
C TRP A 59 -12.86 -24.27 -15.68
N LYS A 60 -13.50 -24.95 -16.64
CA LYS A 60 -14.84 -25.48 -16.47
C LYS A 60 -14.77 -26.85 -15.80
N THR A 61 -15.46 -27.00 -14.68
CA THR A 61 -15.42 -28.19 -13.84
C THR A 61 -16.78 -28.46 -13.20
N ASN A 62 -16.88 -29.44 -12.33
CA ASN A 62 -18.10 -29.79 -11.62
C ASN A 62 -17.83 -30.11 -10.14
N ARG A 63 -18.88 -30.16 -9.32
CA ARG A 63 -18.76 -30.41 -7.88
C ARG A 63 -18.02 -31.71 -7.53
N LYS A 64 -18.11 -32.77 -8.35
CA LYS A 64 -17.43 -34.04 -8.07
C LYS A 64 -15.93 -33.90 -8.13
N ILE A 65 -15.45 -33.18 -9.12
CA ILE A 65 -14.02 -32.87 -9.27
C ILE A 65 -13.56 -31.92 -8.14
N ILE A 66 -14.29 -30.83 -7.89
CA ILE A 66 -13.96 -29.88 -6.82
C ILE A 66 -13.91 -30.58 -5.45
N ASN A 67 -14.93 -31.39 -5.12
CA ASN A 67 -14.98 -32.09 -3.83
C ASN A 67 -13.92 -33.19 -3.70
N LYS A 68 -13.42 -33.73 -4.81
CA LYS A 68 -12.33 -34.71 -4.84
C LYS A 68 -10.97 -34.04 -4.69
N GLU A 69 -10.70 -33.04 -5.52
CA GLU A 69 -9.40 -32.34 -5.59
C GLU A 69 -9.22 -31.32 -4.46
N LYS A 70 -10.33 -30.81 -3.88
CA LYS A 70 -10.39 -29.84 -2.77
C LYS A 70 -9.50 -28.59 -2.97
N PRO A 71 -9.54 -27.93 -4.14
CA PRO A 71 -8.83 -26.68 -4.32
C PRO A 71 -9.40 -25.61 -3.37
N ASN A 72 -8.55 -24.70 -2.88
CA ASN A 72 -9.02 -23.54 -2.14
C ASN A 72 -9.67 -22.55 -3.10
N LEU A 73 -10.96 -22.33 -2.96
CA LEU A 73 -11.74 -21.47 -3.84
C LEU A 73 -12.39 -20.33 -3.07
N TYR A 74 -12.59 -19.22 -3.77
CA TYR A 74 -13.12 -17.98 -3.19
C TYR A 74 -14.17 -17.36 -4.10
N TYR A 75 -15.14 -16.67 -3.49
CA TYR A 75 -16.13 -15.86 -4.20
C TYR A 75 -15.55 -14.56 -4.68
N PHE A 76 -16.12 -13.96 -5.73
CA PHE A 76 -15.76 -12.63 -6.19
C PHE A 76 -16.22 -11.54 -5.22
N LEU A 77 -15.38 -10.52 -5.03
CA LEU A 77 -15.73 -9.33 -4.25
C LEU A 77 -16.89 -8.58 -4.92
N ARG A 78 -17.90 -8.22 -4.14
CA ARG A 78 -18.98 -7.31 -4.54
C ARG A 78 -18.69 -5.87 -4.11
N THR A 79 -18.12 -5.72 -2.92
CA THR A 79 -17.70 -4.45 -2.36
C THR A 79 -16.21 -4.51 -2.12
N PHE A 80 -15.53 -3.42 -2.40
CA PHE A 80 -14.10 -3.31 -2.18
C PHE A 80 -13.80 -2.22 -1.15
N LYS A 81 -12.98 -2.56 -0.18
CA LYS A 81 -12.43 -1.62 0.78
C LYS A 81 -10.92 -1.84 0.84
N THR A 82 -10.14 -0.82 0.47
CA THR A 82 -8.67 -0.91 0.51
C THR A 82 -8.20 -1.43 1.87
N ASP A 83 -7.18 -2.27 1.87
CA ASP A 83 -6.52 -2.90 3.03
C ASP A 83 -7.36 -3.91 3.83
N THR A 84 -8.66 -4.04 3.58
CA THR A 84 -9.53 -4.94 4.35
C THR A 84 -10.43 -5.84 3.50
N ALA A 85 -10.48 -5.61 2.18
CA ALA A 85 -11.30 -6.44 1.30
C ALA A 85 -10.67 -7.83 1.14
N LYS A 86 -11.38 -8.86 1.60
CA LYS A 86 -10.99 -10.26 1.41
C LYS A 86 -12.09 -10.99 0.65
N ASN A 87 -11.68 -11.86 -0.26
CA ASN A 87 -12.59 -12.78 -0.91
C ASN A 87 -13.09 -13.81 0.12
N GLU A 88 -14.39 -14.02 0.19
CA GLU A 88 -15.00 -15.03 1.04
C GLU A 88 -14.67 -16.43 0.53
N LYS A 89 -14.26 -17.33 1.43
CA LYS A 89 -13.93 -18.71 1.08
C LYS A 89 -15.19 -19.51 0.76
N VAL A 90 -15.10 -20.33 -0.27
CA VAL A 90 -16.16 -21.28 -0.64
C VAL A 90 -16.16 -22.44 0.34
N PRO A 91 -17.34 -22.99 0.73
CA PRO A 91 -17.43 -24.20 1.57
C PRO A 91 -16.62 -25.37 1.01
N GLU A 92 -15.99 -26.16 1.89
CA GLU A 92 -15.17 -27.31 1.49
C GLU A 92 -15.93 -28.37 0.67
N VAL A 93 -17.24 -28.45 0.83
CA VAL A 93 -18.09 -29.39 0.11
C VAL A 93 -19.20 -28.63 -0.61
N LEU A 94 -19.18 -28.69 -1.93
CA LEU A 94 -20.24 -28.15 -2.78
C LEU A 94 -21.40 -29.16 -2.91
N VAL A 95 -22.62 -28.65 -2.83
CA VAL A 95 -23.82 -29.46 -2.89
C VAL A 95 -24.59 -29.32 -4.19
N ASP A 96 -24.46 -28.17 -4.88
CA ASP A 96 -25.24 -27.89 -6.10
C ASP A 96 -24.72 -28.65 -7.31
N GLU A 97 -25.63 -29.24 -8.10
CA GLU A 97 -25.31 -29.87 -9.38
C GLU A 97 -25.30 -28.84 -10.50
N ALA A 98 -24.27 -28.01 -10.53
CA ALA A 98 -24.07 -27.02 -11.56
C ALA A 98 -22.67 -27.14 -12.19
N ASP A 99 -22.50 -26.54 -13.38
CA ASP A 99 -21.19 -26.29 -13.92
C ASP A 99 -20.54 -25.16 -13.12
N TYR A 100 -19.29 -25.36 -12.71
CA TYR A 100 -18.45 -24.36 -12.04
C TYR A 100 -17.38 -23.87 -13.00
N TYR A 101 -17.13 -22.59 -12.96
CA TYR A 101 -16.05 -21.93 -13.69
C TYR A 101 -15.04 -21.36 -12.70
N ILE A 102 -13.81 -21.84 -12.78
CA ILE A 102 -12.69 -21.30 -11.98
C ILE A 102 -11.92 -20.34 -12.87
N VAL A 103 -11.86 -19.07 -12.48
CA VAL A 103 -11.20 -18.01 -13.25
C VAL A 103 -9.70 -18.06 -13.02
N LEU A 104 -8.95 -18.52 -14.00
CA LEU A 104 -7.50 -18.61 -13.96
C LEU A 104 -6.83 -17.32 -14.46
N ASP A 105 -7.47 -16.56 -15.36
CA ASP A 105 -7.07 -15.21 -15.76
C ASP A 105 -8.29 -14.34 -16.05
N GLY A 106 -8.15 -13.02 -15.85
CA GLY A 106 -9.23 -12.05 -16.01
C GLY A 106 -9.92 -11.62 -14.72
N GLN A 107 -9.45 -12.07 -13.57
CA GLN A 107 -10.01 -11.76 -12.24
C GLN A 107 -10.22 -10.26 -12.02
N GLN A 108 -9.20 -9.43 -12.29
CA GLN A 108 -9.27 -7.99 -12.02
C GLN A 108 -10.43 -7.33 -12.79
N ARG A 109 -10.61 -7.69 -14.06
CA ARG A 109 -11.69 -7.19 -14.93
C ARG A 109 -13.07 -7.60 -14.44
N ILE A 110 -13.26 -8.88 -14.14
CA ILE A 110 -14.56 -9.39 -13.65
C ILE A 110 -14.89 -8.80 -12.28
N THR A 111 -13.91 -8.70 -11.37
CA THR A 111 -14.10 -8.06 -10.06
C THR A 111 -14.45 -6.58 -10.22
N SER A 112 -13.79 -5.86 -11.13
CA SER A 112 -14.08 -4.45 -11.42
C SER A 112 -15.51 -4.24 -11.92
N LEU A 113 -15.96 -5.08 -12.85
CA LEU A 113 -17.34 -5.06 -13.33
C LEU A 113 -18.34 -5.35 -12.19
N ASN A 114 -18.01 -6.30 -11.30
CA ASN A 114 -18.87 -6.63 -10.16
C ASN A 114 -18.97 -5.48 -9.14
N ILE A 115 -17.84 -4.85 -8.82
CA ILE A 115 -17.78 -3.69 -7.91
C ILE A 115 -18.56 -2.51 -8.51
N ALA A 116 -18.34 -2.19 -9.77
CA ALA A 116 -18.95 -1.04 -10.43
C ALA A 116 -20.46 -1.18 -10.62
N LEU A 117 -20.94 -2.38 -11.01
CA LEU A 117 -22.35 -2.62 -11.33
C LEU A 117 -23.19 -3.05 -10.13
N PHE A 118 -22.61 -3.75 -9.16
CA PHE A 118 -23.37 -4.31 -8.04
C PHE A 118 -22.90 -3.89 -6.66
N GLY A 119 -21.73 -3.22 -6.56
CA GLY A 119 -21.08 -2.93 -5.31
C GLY A 119 -20.70 -1.48 -5.07
N THR A 120 -19.63 -1.31 -4.31
CA THR A 120 -19.03 -0.02 -3.94
C THR A 120 -17.52 -0.14 -3.87
N TYR A 121 -16.83 0.98 -4.05
CA TYR A 121 -15.39 1.12 -3.85
C TYR A 121 -15.12 2.05 -2.66
N THR A 122 -14.46 1.53 -1.62
CA THR A 122 -14.12 2.29 -0.42
C THR A 122 -12.61 2.36 -0.27
N TYR A 123 -12.09 3.57 -0.06
CA TYR A 123 -10.66 3.79 0.15
C TYR A 123 -10.39 4.67 1.35
N TYR A 124 -9.18 4.57 1.89
CA TYR A 124 -8.68 5.39 2.98
C TYR A 124 -8.21 6.74 2.45
N LYS A 125 -8.67 7.84 3.06
CA LYS A 125 -8.34 9.20 2.62
C LYS A 125 -6.86 9.56 2.73
N GLY A 126 -6.15 8.97 3.72
CA GLY A 126 -4.80 9.39 4.07
C GLY A 126 -4.71 10.79 4.68
N GLY A 127 -3.51 11.19 5.08
CA GLY A 127 -3.21 12.54 5.54
C GLY A 127 -3.50 12.82 7.01
N LYS A 128 -3.13 14.04 7.46
CA LYS A 128 -3.24 14.48 8.86
C LYS A 128 -4.65 14.35 9.41
N GLY A 129 -4.78 13.77 10.61
CA GLY A 129 -6.04 13.62 11.33
C GLY A 129 -6.93 12.47 10.88
N HIS A 130 -6.47 11.66 9.90
CA HIS A 130 -7.19 10.50 9.42
C HIS A 130 -6.57 9.20 9.98
N LEU A 131 -7.10 8.69 11.08
CA LEU A 131 -6.72 7.38 11.61
C LEU A 131 -7.49 6.27 10.86
N ARG A 132 -6.83 5.14 10.56
CA ARG A 132 -7.49 3.98 9.91
C ARG A 132 -8.63 3.39 10.73
N THR A 133 -8.57 3.53 12.05
CA THR A 133 -9.65 3.11 12.98
C THR A 133 -10.86 4.02 12.97
N ASN A 134 -10.74 5.24 12.43
CA ASN A 134 -11.85 6.19 12.38
C ASN A 134 -12.70 5.95 11.11
N PRO A 135 -14.00 5.59 11.24
CA PRO A 135 -14.88 5.39 10.09
C PRO A 135 -14.96 6.60 9.15
N LYS A 136 -14.82 7.83 9.67
CA LYS A 136 -14.84 9.08 8.87
C LYS A 136 -13.62 9.25 7.95
N SER A 137 -12.56 8.47 8.18
CA SER A 137 -11.36 8.46 7.33
C SER A 137 -11.52 7.62 6.06
N TRP A 138 -12.65 6.96 5.89
CA TRP A 138 -12.95 6.11 4.74
C TRP A 138 -13.99 6.76 3.84
N VAL A 139 -13.75 6.69 2.53
CA VAL A 139 -14.64 7.25 1.51
C VAL A 139 -15.19 6.12 0.64
N THR A 140 -16.50 6.01 0.60
CA THR A 140 -17.22 5.05 -0.25
C THR A 140 -17.73 5.76 -1.50
N LYS A 141 -17.43 5.19 -2.65
CA LYS A 141 -17.81 5.70 -3.98
C LYS A 141 -18.53 4.63 -4.78
N GLU A 142 -19.38 5.07 -5.70
CA GLU A 142 -20.06 4.25 -6.71
C GLU A 142 -19.79 4.83 -8.09
N LEU A 143 -19.99 4.03 -9.14
CA LEU A 143 -19.74 4.45 -10.51
C LEU A 143 -20.91 5.26 -11.09
N TYR A 144 -20.58 6.41 -11.66
CA TYR A 144 -21.51 7.30 -12.36
C TYR A 144 -21.01 7.63 -13.76
N TYR A 145 -21.95 7.87 -14.67
CA TYR A 145 -21.72 8.47 -15.97
C TYR A 145 -21.98 9.98 -15.87
N ASN A 146 -21.10 10.79 -16.46
CA ASN A 146 -21.18 12.24 -16.44
C ASN A 146 -22.03 12.74 -17.63
N LEU A 147 -23.25 13.17 -17.37
CA LEU A 147 -24.18 13.69 -18.39
C LEU A 147 -23.74 15.05 -18.96
N ASP A 148 -22.77 15.71 -18.35
CA ASP A 148 -22.18 16.95 -18.84
C ASP A 148 -20.84 16.72 -19.56
N TYR A 149 -20.48 15.46 -19.85
CA TYR A 149 -19.20 15.13 -20.48
C TYR A 149 -18.99 15.82 -21.82
N TYR A 150 -20.03 15.87 -22.66
CA TYR A 150 -19.99 16.50 -24.00
C TYR A 150 -20.31 17.98 -24.03
N LYS A 151 -20.71 18.58 -22.90
CA LYS A 151 -21.00 20.01 -22.87
C LYS A 151 -19.69 20.80 -22.96
N THR A 152 -19.59 21.67 -23.97
CA THR A 152 -18.44 22.57 -24.13
C THR A 152 -18.39 23.56 -22.98
N ASN A 153 -17.22 23.70 -22.34
CA ASN A 153 -16.93 24.86 -21.48
C ASN A 153 -16.14 25.87 -22.30
N ASP A 154 -16.64 27.08 -22.39
CA ASP A 154 -15.83 28.21 -22.82
C ASP A 154 -14.79 28.50 -21.73
N GLY A 155 -13.58 27.98 -21.89
CA GLY A 155 -12.39 28.52 -21.24
C GLY A 155 -11.65 27.69 -20.15
N ASP A 156 -11.92 26.44 -19.95
CA ASP A 156 -11.19 25.66 -18.90
C ASP A 156 -10.62 24.33 -19.45
N ASP A 157 -9.47 24.41 -20.14
CA ASP A 157 -8.74 23.25 -20.69
C ASP A 157 -7.81 22.56 -19.66
N GLU A 158 -7.73 23.02 -18.41
CA GLU A 158 -6.75 22.49 -17.45
C GLU A 158 -7.14 21.13 -16.84
N HIS A 159 -8.42 20.72 -16.89
CA HIS A 159 -8.86 19.41 -16.37
C HIS A 159 -9.85 18.73 -17.31
N PRO A 160 -9.42 17.74 -18.12
CA PRO A 160 -10.32 17.01 -19.01
C PRO A 160 -11.42 16.31 -18.19
N ARG A 161 -12.69 16.55 -18.59
CA ARG A 161 -13.84 15.88 -17.98
C ARG A 161 -13.73 14.37 -18.22
N LYS A 162 -14.00 13.58 -17.19
CA LYS A 162 -14.11 12.13 -17.31
C LYS A 162 -15.54 11.73 -17.67
N ARG A 163 -15.70 10.77 -18.55
CA ARG A 163 -16.99 10.19 -18.93
C ARG A 163 -17.57 9.34 -17.81
N PHE A 164 -16.73 8.54 -17.16
CA PHE A 164 -17.08 7.74 -15.99
C PHE A 164 -16.30 8.20 -14.78
N CYS A 165 -17.00 8.30 -13.63
CA CYS A 165 -16.42 8.78 -12.38
C CYS A 165 -16.91 7.96 -11.20
N PHE A 166 -16.01 7.58 -10.31
CA PHE A 166 -16.39 7.09 -8.99
C PHE A 166 -16.65 8.27 -8.05
N LEU A 167 -17.89 8.44 -7.61
CA LEU A 167 -18.33 9.58 -6.81
C LEU A 167 -18.98 9.14 -5.50
N THR A 168 -18.85 10.00 -4.48
CA THR A 168 -19.64 9.93 -3.24
C THR A 168 -21.03 10.53 -3.47
N ASN A 169 -21.99 10.21 -2.60
CA ASN A 169 -23.32 10.84 -2.67
C ASN A 169 -23.26 12.38 -2.65
N LYS A 170 -22.30 12.95 -1.90
CA LYS A 170 -22.12 14.40 -1.81
C LYS A 170 -21.57 15.01 -3.11
N GLU A 171 -20.61 14.32 -3.75
CA GLU A 171 -20.05 14.78 -5.04
C GLU A 171 -21.09 14.74 -6.15
N VAL A 172 -22.01 13.79 -6.13
CA VAL A 172 -23.11 13.67 -7.11
C VAL A 172 -24.08 14.86 -7.05
N GLU A 173 -24.30 15.44 -5.86
CA GLU A 173 -25.19 16.61 -5.69
C GLU A 173 -24.66 17.89 -6.38
N THR A 174 -23.37 17.92 -6.73
CA THR A 174 -22.70 19.10 -7.33
C THR A 174 -22.65 19.08 -8.85
N GLY A 175 -23.21 18.05 -9.51
CA GLY A 175 -23.16 17.91 -10.97
C GLY A 175 -24.32 17.07 -11.52
N ASN A 176 -24.27 16.79 -12.80
CA ASN A 176 -25.30 16.07 -13.52
C ASN A 176 -24.80 14.64 -13.86
N TYR A 177 -25.16 13.67 -13.04
CA TYR A 177 -24.61 12.32 -13.12
C TYR A 177 -25.70 11.24 -13.15
N PHE A 178 -25.51 10.25 -14.00
CA PHE A 178 -26.33 9.06 -14.04
C PHE A 178 -25.61 7.89 -13.34
N LYS A 179 -26.26 7.28 -12.34
CA LYS A 179 -25.71 6.14 -11.62
C LYS A 179 -25.73 4.88 -12.49
N VAL A 180 -24.56 4.37 -12.89
CA VAL A 180 -24.44 3.31 -13.90
C VAL A 180 -25.22 2.04 -13.54
N LYS A 181 -25.23 1.63 -12.29
CA LYS A 181 -25.97 0.43 -11.87
C LYS A 181 -27.49 0.49 -12.09
N ILE A 182 -28.08 1.66 -12.32
CA ILE A 182 -29.51 1.80 -12.63
C ILE A 182 -29.87 1.09 -13.93
N LEU A 183 -28.93 0.99 -14.90
CA LEU A 183 -29.13 0.26 -16.15
C LEU A 183 -29.55 -1.21 -15.96
N LEU A 184 -29.16 -1.81 -14.82
CA LEU A 184 -29.51 -3.20 -14.50
C LEU A 184 -31.01 -3.41 -14.20
N GLY A 185 -31.75 -2.34 -13.98
CA GLY A 185 -33.19 -2.37 -13.72
C GLY A 185 -34.06 -2.54 -14.97
N PHE A 186 -33.46 -2.40 -16.18
CA PHE A 186 -34.20 -2.44 -17.44
C PHE A 186 -34.12 -3.82 -18.09
N LYS A 187 -35.25 -4.28 -18.65
CA LYS A 187 -35.35 -5.61 -19.27
C LYS A 187 -34.73 -5.66 -20.67
N ASN A 188 -34.72 -4.56 -21.36
CA ASN A 188 -34.17 -4.43 -22.71
C ASN A 188 -33.74 -2.97 -23.02
N LEU A 189 -32.99 -2.81 -24.10
CA LEU A 189 -32.48 -1.52 -24.53
C LEU A 189 -33.59 -0.51 -24.84
N GLN A 190 -34.72 -0.93 -25.42
CA GLN A 190 -35.80 -0.01 -25.78
C GLN A 190 -36.44 0.63 -24.55
N GLU A 191 -36.63 -0.14 -23.48
CA GLU A 191 -37.12 0.37 -22.20
C GLU A 191 -36.13 1.35 -21.59
N PHE A 192 -34.83 1.07 -21.68
CA PHE A 192 -33.77 1.96 -21.18
C PHE A 192 -33.66 3.26 -21.98
N ILE A 193 -33.71 3.19 -23.32
CA ILE A 193 -33.73 4.40 -24.19
C ILE A 193 -34.94 5.26 -23.86
N LYS A 194 -36.13 4.68 -23.73
CA LYS A 194 -37.33 5.42 -23.34
C LYS A 194 -37.19 6.13 -21.99
N TYR A 195 -36.55 5.49 -21.04
CA TYR A 195 -36.24 6.12 -19.74
C TYR A 195 -35.32 7.34 -19.91
N MET A 196 -34.22 7.21 -20.67
CA MET A 196 -33.25 8.27 -20.87
C MET A 196 -33.87 9.47 -21.59
N LEU A 197 -34.68 9.23 -22.64
CA LEU A 197 -35.44 10.29 -23.34
C LEU A 197 -36.39 11.03 -22.40
N ASN A 198 -37.13 10.30 -21.57
CA ASN A 198 -38.05 10.89 -20.59
C ASN A 198 -37.31 11.66 -19.47
N ALA A 199 -36.09 11.27 -19.16
CA ALA A 199 -35.22 11.94 -18.20
C ALA A 199 -34.48 13.16 -18.80
N GLY A 200 -34.59 13.40 -20.11
CA GLY A 200 -34.02 14.56 -20.81
C GLY A 200 -32.50 14.42 -21.05
N PHE A 201 -32.00 13.20 -21.23
CA PHE A 201 -30.59 12.99 -21.59
C PHE A 201 -30.34 13.49 -23.02
N ASP A 202 -29.13 14.01 -23.27
CA ASP A 202 -28.71 14.39 -24.63
C ASP A 202 -28.42 13.16 -25.51
N ASP A 203 -28.45 13.37 -26.84
CA ASP A 203 -28.28 12.26 -27.79
C ASP A 203 -26.96 11.51 -27.66
N GLN A 204 -25.86 12.20 -27.29
CA GLN A 204 -24.54 11.58 -27.13
C GLN A 204 -24.50 10.70 -25.88
N SER A 205 -25.04 11.18 -24.77
CA SER A 205 -25.19 10.40 -23.54
C SER A 205 -26.10 9.20 -23.75
N ILE A 206 -27.20 9.34 -24.50
CA ILE A 206 -28.09 8.22 -24.87
C ILE A 206 -27.33 7.19 -25.70
N ASN A 207 -26.55 7.62 -26.68
CA ASN A 207 -25.74 6.73 -27.52
C ASN A 207 -24.72 5.95 -26.66
N ASP A 208 -23.93 6.64 -25.85
CA ASP A 208 -22.90 6.00 -25.00
C ASP A 208 -23.49 4.97 -24.04
N LEU A 209 -24.56 5.33 -23.35
CA LEU A 209 -25.22 4.45 -22.39
C LEU A 209 -25.96 3.30 -23.08
N SER A 210 -26.44 3.51 -24.31
CA SER A 210 -27.02 2.44 -25.15
C SER A 210 -25.95 1.44 -25.57
N VAL A 211 -24.80 1.90 -26.05
CA VAL A 211 -23.66 1.03 -26.38
C VAL A 211 -23.20 0.26 -25.13
N LEU A 212 -23.05 0.95 -23.99
CA LEU A 212 -22.68 0.29 -22.73
C LEU A 212 -23.69 -0.81 -22.37
N PHE A 213 -25.00 -0.54 -22.44
CA PHE A 213 -26.05 -1.51 -22.17
C PHE A 213 -25.93 -2.72 -23.09
N GLU A 214 -25.85 -2.51 -24.41
CA GLU A 214 -25.71 -3.58 -25.40
C GLU A 214 -24.47 -4.43 -25.15
N ARG A 215 -23.31 -3.80 -24.91
CA ARG A 215 -22.06 -4.50 -24.63
C ARG A 215 -22.12 -5.35 -23.38
N LEU A 216 -22.78 -4.87 -22.32
CA LEU A 216 -22.92 -5.64 -21.07
C LEU A 216 -23.87 -6.84 -21.20
N TYR A 217 -24.92 -6.73 -22.03
CA TYR A 217 -25.97 -7.75 -22.18
C TYR A 217 -25.79 -8.66 -23.39
N SER A 218 -25.02 -8.28 -24.41
CA SER A 218 -24.79 -9.10 -25.61
C SER A 218 -24.19 -10.45 -25.28
N SER A 219 -24.79 -11.54 -25.79
CA SER A 219 -24.35 -12.91 -25.54
C SER A 219 -24.05 -13.72 -26.81
N ALA A 220 -24.75 -13.47 -27.91
CA ALA A 220 -24.69 -14.30 -29.11
C ALA A 220 -23.47 -13.98 -29.98
N GLY A 221 -22.34 -14.65 -29.77
CA GLY A 221 -21.12 -14.53 -30.58
C GLY A 221 -20.30 -13.24 -30.35
N ASN A 222 -20.92 -12.22 -29.74
CA ASN A 222 -20.35 -10.90 -29.43
C ASN A 222 -20.33 -10.59 -27.93
N GLY A 223 -20.33 -11.61 -27.08
CA GLY A 223 -20.26 -11.44 -25.62
C GLY A 223 -19.01 -10.66 -25.22
N LEU A 224 -19.15 -9.74 -24.26
CA LEU A 224 -18.04 -8.91 -23.78
C LEU A 224 -16.92 -9.75 -23.15
N ILE A 225 -17.28 -10.84 -22.49
CA ILE A 225 -16.31 -11.74 -21.84
C ILE A 225 -15.90 -12.82 -22.83
N HIS A 226 -14.76 -12.65 -23.45
CA HIS A 226 -14.09 -13.66 -24.25
C HIS A 226 -13.19 -14.51 -23.35
N TYR A 227 -13.34 -15.82 -23.38
CA TYR A 227 -12.53 -16.69 -22.54
C TYR A 227 -12.12 -17.97 -23.23
N TYR A 228 -10.93 -18.47 -22.88
CA TYR A 228 -10.53 -19.82 -23.23
C TYR A 228 -11.04 -20.79 -22.17
N CYS A 229 -11.90 -21.70 -22.57
CA CYS A 229 -12.47 -22.71 -21.69
C CYS A 229 -11.52 -23.91 -21.62
N ILE A 230 -10.97 -24.17 -20.45
CA ILE A 230 -10.19 -25.38 -20.16
C ILE A 230 -11.15 -26.43 -19.61
N ALA A 231 -11.14 -27.62 -20.18
CA ALA A 231 -12.03 -28.74 -19.82
C ALA A 231 -11.28 -29.93 -19.19
N GLU A 232 -10.16 -29.66 -18.50
CA GLU A 232 -9.36 -30.68 -17.84
C GLU A 232 -10.08 -31.32 -16.65
N ASN A 233 -9.77 -32.60 -16.39
CA ASN A 233 -10.43 -33.37 -15.34
C ASN A 233 -9.78 -33.30 -13.96
N ASN A 234 -8.69 -32.53 -13.82
CA ASN A 234 -8.02 -32.29 -12.56
C ASN A 234 -7.51 -30.84 -12.45
N TYR A 235 -7.25 -30.42 -11.21
CA TYR A 235 -6.81 -29.06 -10.90
C TYR A 235 -5.36 -28.78 -11.33
N ASP A 236 -4.47 -29.77 -11.20
CA ASP A 236 -3.06 -29.61 -11.50
C ASP A 236 -2.80 -29.30 -12.98
N ASP A 237 -3.49 -30.00 -13.89
CA ASP A 237 -3.36 -29.75 -15.33
C ASP A 237 -3.91 -28.36 -15.72
N ALA A 238 -5.04 -27.95 -15.10
CA ALA A 238 -5.57 -26.61 -15.29
C ALA A 238 -4.61 -25.52 -14.77
N LEU A 239 -3.95 -25.79 -13.64
CA LEU A 239 -2.95 -24.92 -13.05
C LEU A 239 -1.68 -24.83 -13.90
N ASP A 240 -1.22 -25.92 -14.49
CA ASP A 240 -0.07 -25.94 -15.41
C ASP A 240 -0.32 -25.05 -16.64
N ILE A 241 -1.52 -25.10 -17.21
CA ILE A 241 -1.92 -24.23 -18.33
C ILE A 241 -1.89 -22.76 -17.87
N PHE A 242 -2.44 -22.46 -16.72
CA PHE A 242 -2.41 -21.11 -16.13
C PHE A 242 -0.99 -20.59 -15.98
N VAL A 243 -0.08 -21.36 -15.39
CA VAL A 243 1.32 -20.98 -15.19
C VAL A 243 2.01 -20.69 -16.53
N ARG A 244 1.79 -21.54 -17.54
CA ARG A 244 2.38 -21.38 -18.89
C ARG A 244 1.91 -20.12 -19.58
N VAL A 245 0.60 -19.84 -19.55
CA VAL A 245 0.03 -18.65 -20.19
C VAL A 245 0.50 -17.37 -19.49
N ASN A 246 0.53 -17.35 -18.15
CA ASN A 246 0.97 -16.19 -17.39
C ASN A 246 2.50 -15.99 -17.39
N SER A 247 3.30 -17.00 -17.76
CA SER A 247 4.75 -16.86 -17.87
C SER A 247 5.20 -16.04 -19.08
N THR A 248 4.35 -15.88 -20.08
CA THR A 248 4.64 -15.16 -21.34
C THR A 248 4.07 -13.74 -21.39
N GLY A 249 3.19 -13.35 -20.42
CA GLY A 249 2.55 -12.04 -20.32
C GLY A 249 3.05 -11.19 -19.15
N ARG A 250 2.29 -10.13 -18.78
CA ARG A 250 2.56 -9.30 -17.61
C ARG A 250 2.49 -10.19 -16.37
N LYS A 251 3.64 -10.50 -15.80
CA LYS A 251 3.88 -11.47 -14.74
C LYS A 251 2.82 -11.35 -13.64
N LEU A 252 2.13 -12.44 -13.29
CA LEU A 252 1.75 -12.70 -11.90
C LEU A 252 2.91 -12.22 -11.04
N SER A 253 2.63 -11.45 -10.00
CA SER A 253 3.75 -11.05 -9.15
C SER A 253 4.44 -12.34 -8.75
N LYS A 254 5.77 -12.34 -8.80
CA LYS A 254 6.53 -13.55 -8.40
C LYS A 254 6.07 -14.05 -7.04
N SER A 255 5.57 -13.16 -6.22
CA SER A 255 5.08 -13.42 -4.88
C SER A 255 3.78 -14.20 -4.83
N ASP A 256 2.84 -13.97 -5.76
CA ASP A 256 1.58 -14.74 -5.79
C ASP A 256 1.83 -16.20 -6.15
N LEU A 257 2.73 -16.45 -7.11
CA LEU A 257 3.13 -17.81 -7.47
C LEU A 257 3.90 -18.49 -6.33
N LEU A 258 4.80 -17.74 -5.67
CA LEU A 258 5.57 -18.23 -4.53
C LEU A 258 4.66 -18.51 -3.32
N PHE A 259 3.67 -17.66 -3.11
CA PHE A 259 2.67 -17.83 -2.06
C PHE A 259 1.84 -19.09 -2.31
N SER A 260 1.35 -19.32 -3.53
CA SER A 260 0.62 -20.55 -3.86
C SER A 260 1.48 -21.81 -3.61
N THR A 261 2.77 -21.76 -3.93
CA THR A 261 3.70 -22.87 -3.62
C THR A 261 3.87 -23.07 -2.12
N LEU A 262 3.90 -22.01 -1.32
CA LEU A 262 3.98 -22.09 0.13
C LEU A 262 2.74 -22.72 0.74
N ILE A 263 1.55 -22.34 0.29
CA ILE A 263 0.28 -22.79 0.87
C ILE A 263 -0.22 -24.10 0.28
N ASP A 264 0.33 -24.58 -0.83
CA ASP A 264 -0.07 -25.84 -1.46
C ASP A 264 0.03 -27.01 -0.47
N GLY A 265 -1.10 -27.70 -0.24
CA GLY A 265 -1.22 -28.76 0.77
C GLY A 265 -1.15 -28.30 2.24
N TRP A 266 -1.10 -26.99 2.54
CA TRP A 266 -1.19 -26.44 3.89
C TRP A 266 -2.60 -25.89 4.16
N LYS A 267 -3.45 -26.74 4.76
CA LYS A 267 -4.92 -26.53 4.86
C LYS A 267 -5.34 -25.17 5.42
N VAL A 268 -4.59 -24.60 6.35
CA VAL A 268 -4.88 -23.31 7.00
C VAL A 268 -3.89 -22.21 6.61
N GLY A 269 -2.99 -22.49 5.67
CA GLY A 269 -1.86 -21.61 5.38
C GLY A 269 -2.25 -20.22 4.92
N LYS A 270 -3.23 -20.12 4.03
CA LYS A 270 -3.70 -18.83 3.52
C LYS A 270 -4.34 -17.99 4.61
N GLU A 271 -5.25 -18.60 5.37
CA GLU A 271 -5.95 -17.93 6.47
C GLU A 271 -4.97 -17.48 7.56
N SER A 272 -4.00 -18.33 7.91
CA SER A 272 -2.97 -18.01 8.91
C SER A 272 -2.10 -16.83 8.48
N VAL A 273 -1.68 -16.80 7.21
CA VAL A 273 -0.89 -15.71 6.64
C VAL A 273 -1.70 -14.41 6.58
N ASP A 274 -2.94 -14.47 6.10
CA ASP A 274 -3.81 -13.31 5.98
C ASP A 274 -4.17 -12.74 7.35
N GLN A 275 -4.44 -13.61 8.34
CA GLN A 275 -4.70 -13.18 9.71
C GLN A 275 -3.49 -12.50 10.33
N LEU A 276 -2.29 -13.09 10.18
CA LEU A 276 -1.05 -12.50 10.68
C LEU A 276 -0.80 -11.11 10.08
N LEU A 277 -0.95 -10.95 8.77
CA LEU A 277 -0.79 -9.65 8.10
C LEU A 277 -1.81 -8.63 8.59
N GLU A 278 -3.06 -9.04 8.79
CA GLU A 278 -4.11 -8.17 9.31
C GLU A 278 -3.80 -7.70 10.73
N ASP A 279 -3.39 -8.63 11.60
CA ASP A 279 -3.07 -8.32 12.99
C ASP A 279 -1.84 -7.39 13.09
N MET A 280 -0.81 -7.63 12.29
CA MET A 280 0.37 -6.77 12.21
C MET A 280 0.00 -5.36 11.74
N ASN A 281 -0.82 -5.26 10.68
CA ASN A 281 -1.18 -3.98 10.09
C ASN A 281 -2.12 -3.14 10.95
N ARG A 282 -2.81 -3.76 11.92
CA ARG A 282 -3.68 -3.06 12.88
C ARG A 282 -2.94 -2.49 14.10
N GLN A 283 -1.66 -2.83 14.29
CA GLN A 283 -0.90 -2.37 15.46
C GLN A 283 -0.58 -0.86 15.37
N GLY A 284 -0.66 -0.17 16.52
CA GLY A 284 -0.37 1.26 16.62
C GLY A 284 -1.21 2.11 15.67
N ASP A 285 -0.58 3.03 14.96
CA ASP A 285 -1.23 3.87 13.93
C ASP A 285 -1.34 3.16 12.56
N GLY A 286 -1.09 1.86 12.53
CA GLY A 286 -1.20 1.01 11.37
C GLY A 286 0.09 0.88 10.57
N PHE A 287 0.25 -0.30 9.96
CA PHE A 287 1.33 -0.61 9.04
C PHE A 287 0.77 -1.03 7.67
N ALA A 288 1.64 -1.25 6.69
CA ALA A 288 1.28 -1.73 5.36
C ALA A 288 2.18 -2.92 4.94
N PHE A 289 2.37 -3.87 5.85
CA PHE A 289 3.04 -5.13 5.53
C PHE A 289 2.19 -5.90 4.52
N ASN A 290 2.83 -6.47 3.53
CA ASN A 290 2.19 -7.25 2.48
C ASN A 290 2.77 -8.66 2.37
N ARG A 291 2.18 -9.49 1.52
CA ARG A 291 2.64 -10.88 1.31
C ARG A 291 4.09 -10.94 0.82
N ASP A 292 4.52 -10.00 -0.03
CA ASP A 292 5.90 -9.95 -0.53
C ASP A 292 6.91 -9.80 0.62
N TYR A 293 6.62 -8.90 1.55
CA TYR A 293 7.41 -8.72 2.75
C TYR A 293 7.46 -10.00 3.58
N LEU A 294 6.29 -10.59 3.87
CA LEU A 294 6.20 -11.79 4.70
C LEU A 294 6.93 -12.99 4.07
N MET A 295 6.74 -13.20 2.76
CA MET A 295 7.41 -14.26 2.03
C MET A 295 8.94 -14.11 2.06
N ARG A 296 9.43 -12.87 1.85
CA ARG A 296 10.86 -12.58 1.95
C ARG A 296 11.37 -12.78 3.36
N LEU A 297 10.63 -12.33 4.35
CA LEU A 297 11.00 -12.51 5.76
C LEU A 297 11.07 -13.98 6.14
N CYS A 298 10.12 -14.82 5.73
CA CYS A 298 10.18 -16.27 5.96
C CYS A 298 11.49 -16.88 5.42
N LEU A 299 11.93 -16.46 4.23
CA LEU A 299 13.22 -16.89 3.67
C LEU A 299 14.42 -16.38 4.49
N VAL A 300 14.34 -15.15 4.99
CA VAL A 300 15.39 -14.56 5.85
C VAL A 300 15.49 -15.34 7.17
N LEU A 301 14.36 -15.55 7.85
CA LEU A 301 14.31 -16.21 9.16
C LEU A 301 14.74 -17.67 9.10
N THR A 302 14.38 -18.39 8.05
CA THR A 302 14.75 -19.81 7.85
C THR A 302 16.12 -20.02 7.18
N ASP A 303 16.96 -18.99 7.13
CA ASP A 303 18.29 -19.03 6.49
C ASP A 303 18.28 -19.48 5.01
N SER A 304 17.16 -19.29 4.33
CA SER A 304 16.98 -19.64 2.92
C SER A 304 17.51 -18.53 2.00
N ASN A 305 17.49 -18.77 0.68
CA ASN A 305 17.87 -17.75 -0.30
C ASN A 305 16.85 -16.61 -0.31
N THR A 306 17.30 -15.39 0.00
CA THR A 306 16.44 -14.19 0.16
C THR A 306 15.87 -13.63 -1.14
N ASN A 307 16.30 -14.14 -2.29
CA ASN A 307 15.73 -13.76 -3.57
C ASN A 307 14.31 -14.30 -3.68
N LEU A 308 13.34 -13.44 -3.94
CA LEU A 308 11.98 -13.88 -4.26
C LEU A 308 11.97 -14.50 -5.68
N LYS A 309 12.36 -15.77 -5.77
CA LYS A 309 12.35 -16.59 -6.99
C LYS A 309 11.70 -17.94 -6.68
N ILE A 310 11.07 -18.57 -7.67
CA ILE A 310 10.44 -19.91 -7.52
C ILE A 310 11.42 -20.90 -6.90
N ASN A 311 12.66 -20.94 -7.36
CA ASN A 311 13.69 -21.84 -6.85
C ASN A 311 14.08 -21.60 -5.37
N SER A 312 13.72 -20.41 -4.81
CA SER A 312 13.96 -20.12 -3.39
C SER A 312 12.92 -20.78 -2.47
N PHE A 313 11.71 -21.07 -3.00
CA PHE A 313 10.65 -21.80 -2.32
C PHE A 313 10.63 -23.26 -2.74
N ASN A 314 11.80 -23.89 -2.75
CA ASN A 314 11.90 -25.33 -2.95
C ASN A 314 11.27 -26.09 -1.78
N LYS A 315 11.05 -27.40 -1.98
CA LYS A 315 10.39 -28.27 -0.99
C LYS A 315 10.98 -28.17 0.42
N THR A 316 12.30 -28.01 0.55
CA THR A 316 12.98 -27.85 1.84
C THR A 316 12.63 -26.52 2.51
N ALA A 317 12.73 -25.40 1.78
CA ALA A 317 12.39 -24.08 2.30
C ALA A 317 10.91 -24.01 2.73
N VAL A 318 10.00 -24.52 1.90
CA VAL A 318 8.56 -24.59 2.22
C VAL A 318 8.30 -25.42 3.47
N THR A 319 8.93 -26.58 3.59
CA THR A 319 8.80 -27.44 4.79
C THR A 319 9.33 -26.73 6.04
N ASN A 320 10.49 -26.09 5.97
CA ASN A 320 11.06 -25.34 7.09
C ASN A 320 10.14 -24.19 7.52
N ILE A 321 9.63 -23.39 6.56
CA ILE A 321 8.73 -22.28 6.86
C ILE A 321 7.45 -22.78 7.56
N ARG A 322 6.86 -23.88 7.09
CA ARG A 322 5.65 -24.46 7.71
C ARG A 322 5.91 -24.97 9.12
N ASN A 323 7.02 -25.66 9.32
CA ASN A 323 7.39 -26.22 10.63
C ASN A 323 7.69 -25.10 11.66
N GLU A 324 8.25 -23.99 11.20
CA GLU A 324 8.63 -22.84 12.03
C GLU A 324 7.55 -21.75 12.08
N TRP A 325 6.36 -21.98 11.51
CA TRP A 325 5.34 -20.95 11.33
C TRP A 325 4.93 -20.25 12.62
N ASP A 326 4.73 -21.00 13.69
CA ASP A 326 4.33 -20.43 14.98
C ASP A 326 5.45 -19.53 15.54
N HIS A 327 6.71 -19.97 15.41
CA HIS A 327 7.86 -19.17 15.83
C HIS A 327 8.07 -17.93 14.94
N ILE A 328 7.85 -18.05 13.63
CA ILE A 328 7.85 -16.93 12.69
C ILE A 328 6.77 -15.91 13.08
N SER A 329 5.56 -16.37 13.35
CA SER A 329 4.42 -15.52 13.73
C SER A 329 4.70 -14.77 15.04
N ASP A 330 5.17 -15.46 16.08
CA ASP A 330 5.54 -14.86 17.37
C ASP A 330 6.66 -13.82 17.21
N THR A 331 7.66 -14.12 16.38
CA THR A 331 8.75 -13.18 16.04
C THR A 331 8.22 -11.91 15.41
N LEU A 332 7.26 -12.03 14.50
CA LEU A 332 6.65 -10.87 13.83
C LEU A 332 5.83 -10.03 14.78
N TYR A 333 5.02 -10.63 15.65
CA TYR A 333 4.30 -9.89 16.69
C TYR A 333 5.25 -9.10 17.60
N LYS A 334 6.36 -9.71 18.03
CA LYS A 334 7.39 -9.04 18.82
C LYS A 334 8.07 -7.90 18.05
N THR A 335 8.40 -8.14 16.77
CA THR A 335 9.01 -7.13 15.91
C THR A 335 8.10 -5.91 15.73
N VAL A 336 6.83 -6.14 15.42
CA VAL A 336 5.84 -5.05 15.25
C VAL A 336 5.60 -4.32 16.57
N SER A 337 5.63 -5.03 17.70
CA SER A 337 5.55 -4.39 19.03
C SER A 337 6.73 -3.42 19.25
N VAL A 338 7.96 -3.83 18.91
CA VAL A 338 9.14 -2.94 18.96
C VAL A 338 8.94 -1.72 18.06
N LEU A 339 8.53 -1.93 16.81
CA LEU A 339 8.28 -0.81 15.88
C LEU A 339 7.22 0.16 16.39
N LYS A 340 6.14 -0.36 16.96
CA LYS A 340 5.07 0.43 17.60
C LYS A 340 5.63 1.26 18.77
N ASN A 341 6.45 0.66 19.64
CA ASN A 341 7.07 1.37 20.76
C ASN A 341 7.98 2.51 20.30
N LEU A 342 8.62 2.35 19.14
CA LEU A 342 9.41 3.41 18.51
C LEU A 342 8.56 4.49 17.81
N GLY A 343 7.23 4.39 17.83
CA GLY A 343 6.32 5.31 17.13
C GLY A 343 6.35 5.14 15.61
N MET A 344 6.75 3.97 15.10
CA MET A 344 6.72 3.67 13.67
C MET A 344 5.32 3.30 13.21
N SER A 345 5.01 3.71 11.99
CA SER A 345 3.78 3.39 11.26
C SER A 345 4.05 3.35 9.75
N HIS A 346 3.04 3.08 8.95
CA HIS A 346 3.16 3.15 7.49
C HIS A 346 3.53 4.55 6.97
N GLU A 347 3.27 5.62 7.75
CA GLU A 347 3.58 7.01 7.37
C GLU A 347 5.07 7.36 7.50
N ASN A 348 5.80 6.69 8.39
CA ASN A 348 7.18 7.03 8.72
C ASN A 348 8.19 5.88 8.53
N LEU A 349 7.73 4.66 8.24
CA LEU A 349 8.57 3.51 7.95
C LEU A 349 9.01 3.52 6.47
N CYS A 350 10.17 4.12 6.18
CA CYS A 350 10.67 4.30 4.82
C CYS A 350 10.95 3.01 4.05
N SER A 351 11.32 1.95 4.75
CA SER A 351 11.64 0.66 4.17
C SER A 351 11.29 -0.49 5.11
N TYR A 352 10.31 -1.29 4.73
CA TYR A 352 9.94 -2.49 5.46
C TYR A 352 11.07 -3.52 5.51
N ASN A 353 11.92 -3.59 4.49
CA ASN A 353 13.07 -4.51 4.48
C ASN A 353 14.08 -4.21 5.61
N ALA A 354 14.19 -2.96 6.05
CA ALA A 354 15.07 -2.60 7.17
C ALA A 354 14.63 -3.19 8.52
N THR A 355 13.39 -3.66 8.64
CA THR A 355 12.91 -4.33 9.85
C THR A 355 13.31 -5.80 9.93
N MET A 356 13.69 -6.42 8.80
CA MET A 356 14.01 -7.84 8.75
C MET A 356 15.24 -8.25 9.59
N PRO A 357 16.34 -7.47 9.67
CA PRO A 357 17.42 -7.76 10.59
C PRO A 357 16.99 -7.74 12.06
N ILE A 358 16.06 -6.86 12.44
CA ILE A 358 15.49 -6.79 13.79
C ILE A 358 14.69 -8.07 14.05
N ALA A 359 13.83 -8.46 13.11
CA ALA A 359 13.07 -9.70 13.20
C ALA A 359 13.99 -10.92 13.27
N TYR A 360 15.06 -10.98 12.48
CA TYR A 360 16.01 -12.07 12.52
C TYR A 360 16.75 -12.16 13.87
N TYR A 361 17.14 -11.03 14.45
CA TYR A 361 17.73 -10.99 15.79
C TYR A 361 16.76 -11.56 16.85
N ILE A 362 15.48 -11.17 16.80
CA ILE A 362 14.44 -11.68 17.71
C ILE A 362 14.20 -13.17 17.48
N TYR A 363 14.14 -13.60 16.22
CA TYR A 363 13.99 -15.02 15.84
C TYR A 363 15.12 -15.89 16.38
N LYS A 364 16.35 -15.37 16.47
CA LYS A 364 17.52 -16.05 17.06
C LYS A 364 17.57 -15.95 18.60
N GLY A 365 16.48 -15.56 19.26
CA GLY A 365 16.34 -15.52 20.71
C GLY A 365 16.76 -14.19 21.35
N GLY A 366 17.15 -13.19 20.56
CA GLY A 366 17.43 -11.85 21.07
C GLY A 366 16.17 -11.15 21.58
N THR A 367 16.35 -10.24 22.54
CA THR A 367 15.26 -9.47 23.14
C THR A 367 15.50 -7.97 22.99
N ILE A 368 14.43 -7.20 22.81
CA ILE A 368 14.45 -5.73 22.77
C ILE A 368 13.35 -5.27 23.73
N GLN A 369 13.73 -4.97 24.98
CA GLN A 369 12.81 -4.69 26.08
C GLN A 369 13.21 -3.47 26.92
N SER A 370 14.45 -2.98 26.79
CA SER A 370 14.91 -1.79 27.51
C SER A 370 14.95 -0.57 26.58
N ASP A 371 14.88 0.62 27.20
CA ASP A 371 15.00 1.90 26.49
C ASP A 371 16.33 2.02 25.70
N GLU A 372 17.42 1.44 26.25
CA GLU A 372 18.72 1.41 25.58
C GLU A 372 18.70 0.55 24.32
N GLN A 373 18.05 -0.61 24.37
CA GLN A 373 17.89 -1.48 23.22
C GLN A 373 16.99 -0.84 22.16
N GLU A 374 15.91 -0.18 22.56
CA GLU A 374 15.04 0.58 21.66
C GLU A 374 15.78 1.75 21.01
N LYS A 375 16.66 2.47 21.74
CA LYS A 375 17.54 3.51 21.17
C LYS A 375 18.48 2.94 20.09
N GLU A 376 19.06 1.77 20.30
CA GLU A 376 19.94 1.14 19.31
C GLU A 376 19.16 0.69 18.06
N VAL A 377 17.96 0.15 18.22
CA VAL A 377 17.07 -0.13 17.06
C VAL A 377 16.74 1.16 16.31
N ARG A 378 16.47 2.23 17.02
CA ARG A 378 16.19 3.56 16.43
C ARG A 378 17.39 4.10 15.66
N LYS A 379 18.62 3.98 16.20
CA LYS A 379 19.86 4.32 15.49
C LYS A 379 20.00 3.51 14.20
N PHE A 380 19.81 2.18 14.29
CA PHE A 380 19.90 1.29 13.14
C PHE A 380 18.89 1.65 12.04
N LEU A 381 17.61 1.89 12.39
CA LEU A 381 16.59 2.29 11.44
C LEU A 381 16.89 3.67 10.82
N SER A 382 17.32 4.65 11.65
CA SER A 382 17.65 5.98 11.18
C SER A 382 18.78 5.96 10.14
N VAL A 383 19.86 5.23 10.41
CA VAL A 383 20.97 5.07 9.46
C VAL A 383 20.51 4.31 8.20
N SER A 384 19.73 3.25 8.39
CA SER A 384 19.20 2.46 7.27
C SER A 384 18.36 3.30 6.31
N PHE A 385 17.54 4.20 6.83
CA PHE A 385 16.69 5.08 6.03
C PHE A 385 17.48 6.25 5.45
N ALA A 386 18.26 6.95 6.27
CA ALA A 386 19.03 8.09 5.83
C ALA A 386 20.06 7.71 4.75
N LYS A 387 20.67 6.56 4.82
CA LYS A 387 21.62 6.06 3.81
C LYS A 387 20.99 5.14 2.77
N ARG A 388 19.64 4.93 2.80
CA ARG A 388 18.88 4.08 1.87
C ARG A 388 19.46 2.68 1.69
N LEU A 389 19.93 2.06 2.79
CA LEU A 389 20.68 0.80 2.75
C LEU A 389 19.84 -0.39 2.26
N PHE A 390 18.53 -0.40 2.54
CA PHE A 390 17.57 -1.43 2.13
C PHE A 390 16.69 -1.01 0.95
N GLY A 391 17.11 -0.04 0.14
CA GLY A 391 16.45 0.38 -1.09
C GLY A 391 16.82 -0.52 -2.29
N ILE A 392 17.45 0.07 -3.30
CA ILE A 392 18.00 -0.66 -4.45
C ILE A 392 19.02 -1.68 -3.95
N ALA A 393 18.96 -2.94 -4.43
CA ALA A 393 19.80 -4.06 -3.99
C ALA A 393 19.53 -4.53 -2.53
N SER A 394 18.28 -4.45 -2.07
CA SER A 394 17.88 -4.87 -0.72
C SER A 394 18.28 -6.32 -0.37
N ASN A 395 18.37 -7.23 -1.33
CA ASN A 395 18.79 -8.62 -1.09
C ASN A 395 20.24 -8.73 -0.59
N GLU A 396 21.15 -7.87 -1.10
CA GLU A 396 22.53 -7.81 -0.59
C GLU A 396 22.53 -7.40 0.87
N ALA A 397 21.86 -6.27 1.20
CA ALA A 397 21.79 -5.77 2.57
C ALA A 397 21.18 -6.80 3.54
N LEU A 398 20.12 -7.49 3.12
CA LEU A 398 19.50 -8.55 3.91
C LEU A 398 20.43 -9.73 4.16
N ASN A 399 21.16 -10.19 3.14
CA ASN A 399 22.09 -11.32 3.27
C ASN A 399 23.26 -11.00 4.20
N VAL A 400 23.87 -9.82 4.03
CA VAL A 400 25.06 -9.47 4.85
C VAL A 400 24.68 -9.15 6.30
N THR A 401 23.55 -8.49 6.55
CA THR A 401 23.07 -8.23 7.91
C THR A 401 22.62 -9.51 8.61
N ARG A 402 21.92 -10.42 7.90
CA ARG A 402 21.60 -11.75 8.41
C ARG A 402 22.87 -12.53 8.78
N ASN A 403 23.88 -12.55 7.90
CA ASN A 403 25.13 -13.26 8.15
C ASN A 403 25.88 -12.69 9.36
N ALA A 404 25.87 -11.38 9.57
CA ALA A 404 26.46 -10.76 10.76
C ALA A 404 25.76 -11.25 12.04
N LEU A 405 24.42 -11.31 12.04
CA LEU A 405 23.64 -11.80 13.18
C LEU A 405 23.70 -13.32 13.37
N LYS A 406 23.88 -14.09 12.28
CA LYS A 406 24.00 -15.54 12.34
C LYS A 406 25.26 -16.02 13.07
N ASN A 407 26.31 -15.22 13.03
CA ASN A 407 27.62 -15.54 13.58
C ASN A 407 27.80 -15.11 15.04
N ILE A 408 26.75 -14.61 15.69
CA ILE A 408 26.76 -14.20 17.10
C ILE A 408 25.67 -14.93 17.87
N ASP A 409 25.86 -15.02 19.20
CA ASP A 409 24.80 -15.44 20.10
C ASP A 409 23.89 -14.27 20.42
N CYS A 410 22.74 -14.19 19.74
CA CYS A 410 21.76 -13.12 19.92
C CYS A 410 21.12 -13.10 21.31
N THR A 411 21.19 -14.20 22.07
CA THR A 411 20.68 -14.26 23.46
C THR A 411 21.59 -13.54 24.45
N GLN A 412 22.88 -13.42 24.14
CA GLN A 412 23.89 -12.79 24.98
C GLN A 412 24.38 -11.44 24.43
N THR A 413 24.28 -11.23 23.14
CA THR A 413 24.77 -10.02 22.47
C THR A 413 23.59 -9.07 22.19
N PRO A 414 23.50 -7.89 22.83
CA PRO A 414 22.43 -6.92 22.55
C PRO A 414 22.45 -6.43 21.11
N PHE A 415 21.25 -6.19 20.55
CA PHE A 415 21.13 -5.56 19.24
C PHE A 415 21.73 -4.15 19.28
N SER A 416 22.63 -3.85 18.34
CA SER A 416 23.22 -2.52 18.21
C SER A 416 23.64 -2.23 16.78
N LEU A 417 23.73 -0.95 16.43
CA LEU A 417 24.26 -0.51 15.13
C LEU A 417 25.71 -0.97 14.93
N ALA A 418 26.47 -1.14 16.02
CA ALA A 418 27.87 -1.58 15.97
C ALA A 418 28.05 -2.97 15.34
N LEU A 419 27.06 -3.86 15.43
CA LEU A 419 27.07 -5.18 14.79
C LEU A 419 27.24 -5.14 13.26
N PHE A 420 26.93 -4.00 12.65
CA PHE A 420 26.90 -3.81 11.20
C PHE A 420 27.98 -2.84 10.70
N LYS A 421 28.80 -2.23 11.58
CA LYS A 421 29.81 -1.21 11.20
C LYS A 421 30.81 -1.68 10.12
N ASN A 422 31.15 -2.97 10.10
CA ASN A 422 32.12 -3.54 9.15
C ASN A 422 31.50 -3.96 7.81
N ILE A 423 30.19 -3.74 7.62
CA ILE A 423 29.49 -4.10 6.38
C ILE A 423 29.63 -2.99 5.37
N THR A 424 30.13 -3.34 4.17
CA THR A 424 30.12 -2.48 2.99
C THR A 424 29.26 -3.11 1.92
N LEU A 425 28.29 -2.33 1.42
CA LEU A 425 27.39 -2.71 0.34
C LEU A 425 27.88 -2.16 -0.99
N THR A 426 27.33 -2.68 -2.09
CA THR A 426 27.60 -2.17 -3.45
C THR A 426 27.38 -0.66 -3.50
N GLY A 427 28.30 0.06 -4.17
CA GLY A 427 28.32 1.52 -4.23
C GLY A 427 28.88 2.18 -2.96
N ALA A 428 29.73 1.47 -2.21
CA ALA A 428 30.42 1.95 -1.01
C ALA A 428 29.49 2.42 0.13
N ARG A 429 28.23 1.92 0.16
CA ARG A 429 27.27 2.21 1.22
C ARG A 429 27.61 1.42 2.48
N THR A 430 27.62 2.07 3.62
CA THR A 430 28.00 1.44 4.91
C THR A 430 27.00 1.82 6.01
N PHE A 431 26.96 1.04 7.08
CA PHE A 431 26.23 1.37 8.31
C PHE A 431 27.01 2.34 9.21
N THR A 432 28.26 2.63 8.89
CA THR A 432 29.07 3.63 9.60
C THR A 432 28.58 5.03 9.26
N VAL A 433 28.37 5.85 10.28
CA VAL A 433 28.03 7.27 10.14
C VAL A 433 29.31 8.09 10.23
N THR A 434 29.42 9.12 9.40
CA THR A 434 30.54 10.08 9.40
C THR A 434 29.99 11.48 9.65
N GLU A 435 30.87 12.42 10.06
CA GLU A 435 30.51 13.83 10.18
C GLU A 435 29.91 14.39 8.89
N SER A 436 30.45 13.99 7.74
CA SER A 436 29.95 14.43 6.44
C SER A 436 28.53 13.87 6.13
N ASP A 437 28.17 12.67 6.63
CA ASP A 437 26.81 12.17 6.55
C ASP A 437 25.84 13.07 7.35
N ILE A 438 26.25 13.48 8.56
CA ILE A 438 25.44 14.34 9.43
C ILE A 438 25.24 15.71 8.78
N ASP A 439 26.32 16.33 8.26
CA ASP A 439 26.22 17.59 7.53
C ASP A 439 25.26 17.47 6.34
N TYR A 440 25.40 16.40 5.55
CA TYR A 440 24.51 16.15 4.42
C TYR A 440 23.03 16.04 4.85
N TRP A 441 22.73 15.33 5.94
CA TRP A 441 21.34 15.20 6.43
C TRP A 441 20.77 16.53 6.90
N LEU A 442 21.55 17.35 7.61
CA LEU A 442 21.12 18.65 8.10
C LEU A 442 20.89 19.65 6.97
N ASP A 443 21.65 19.55 5.88
CA ASP A 443 21.58 20.46 4.74
C ASP A 443 20.62 20.04 3.63
N ASN A 444 20.17 18.76 3.60
CA ASN A 444 19.44 18.24 2.47
C ASN A 444 18.15 17.50 2.82
N TYR A 445 17.95 17.14 4.10
CA TYR A 445 16.76 16.38 4.46
C TYR A 445 15.61 17.27 4.87
N GLU A 446 14.59 17.25 4.03
CA GLU A 446 13.35 17.97 4.23
C GLU A 446 12.38 17.15 5.09
N LYS A 447 11.33 17.83 5.57
CA LYS A 447 10.21 17.20 6.27
C LYS A 447 9.68 15.99 5.52
N GLY A 448 9.70 14.83 6.17
CA GLY A 448 9.28 13.56 5.58
C GLY A 448 9.70 12.34 6.37
N GLN A 449 9.57 11.16 5.76
CA GLN A 449 9.84 9.89 6.44
C GLN A 449 11.28 9.76 6.95
N ASN A 450 12.29 10.11 6.14
CA ASN A 450 13.70 10.04 6.55
C ASN A 450 14.01 10.99 7.71
N THR A 451 13.41 12.16 7.71
CA THR A 451 13.60 13.18 8.75
C THR A 451 12.92 12.79 10.06
N TYR A 452 11.81 12.05 10.01
CA TYR A 452 11.11 11.58 11.20
C TYR A 452 12.02 10.76 12.12
N THR A 453 12.73 9.77 11.57
CA THR A 453 13.61 8.91 12.36
C THR A 453 14.83 9.66 12.92
N LEU A 454 15.42 10.59 12.14
CA LEU A 454 16.51 11.45 12.62
C LEU A 454 16.05 12.37 13.75
N LEU A 455 14.87 13.00 13.61
CA LEU A 455 14.27 13.78 14.69
C LEU A 455 14.01 12.90 15.93
N SER A 456 13.57 11.66 15.77
CA SER A 456 13.31 10.78 16.89
C SER A 456 14.57 10.42 17.70
N LEU A 457 15.75 10.45 17.09
CA LEU A 457 17.03 10.34 17.81
C LEU A 457 17.32 11.57 18.66
N LEU A 458 16.99 12.74 18.14
CA LEU A 458 17.20 14.02 18.82
C LEU A 458 16.23 14.25 19.97
N TYR A 459 15.10 13.51 20.02
CA TYR A 459 14.05 13.62 21.03
C TYR A 459 13.84 12.28 21.78
N PRO A 460 14.85 11.77 22.49
CA PRO A 460 14.83 10.41 23.04
C PRO A 460 13.80 10.18 24.14
N ASN A 461 13.29 11.23 24.77
CA ASN A 461 12.37 11.16 25.91
C ASN A 461 10.89 11.25 25.53
N LEU A 462 10.59 11.42 24.23
CA LEU A 462 9.20 11.46 23.77
C LEU A 462 8.58 10.07 23.78
N LYS A 463 7.37 9.96 24.31
CA LYS A 463 6.60 8.73 24.35
C LYS A 463 5.88 8.50 23.00
N LEU A 464 6.65 8.24 21.96
CA LEU A 464 6.17 8.11 20.58
C LEU A 464 5.14 6.99 20.38
N SER A 465 5.09 6.01 21.29
CA SER A 465 4.08 4.94 21.27
C SER A 465 2.74 5.31 21.90
N GLN A 466 2.71 6.40 22.68
CA GLN A 466 1.52 6.79 23.45
C GLN A 466 0.81 8.01 22.85
N PHE A 467 1.57 8.89 22.19
CA PHE A 467 1.07 10.14 21.63
C PHE A 467 1.48 10.26 20.17
N SER A 468 0.59 10.87 19.38
CA SER A 468 0.89 11.21 17.99
C SER A 468 1.74 12.48 17.93
N PHE A 469 2.96 12.38 17.42
CA PHE A 469 3.87 13.50 17.24
C PHE A 469 3.97 13.88 15.76
N HIS A 470 3.93 15.17 15.52
CA HIS A 470 4.04 15.75 14.18
C HIS A 470 5.39 16.44 14.00
N GLN A 471 5.98 16.28 12.81
CA GLN A 471 7.09 17.10 12.38
C GLN A 471 6.55 18.52 12.11
N ASP A 472 6.81 19.43 13.01
CA ASP A 472 6.38 20.83 12.91
C ASP A 472 7.56 21.73 12.54
N HIS A 473 7.25 22.89 11.91
CA HIS A 473 8.26 23.90 11.58
C HIS A 473 8.45 24.85 12.76
N CYS A 474 9.68 25.02 13.26
CA CYS A 474 9.98 25.99 14.31
C CYS A 474 9.52 27.38 13.87
N HIS A 475 10.08 27.94 12.82
CA HIS A 475 9.50 29.07 12.11
C HIS A 475 8.40 28.56 11.17
N PRO A 476 7.13 28.96 11.38
CA PRO A 476 5.99 28.43 10.63
C PRO A 476 6.14 28.60 9.13
N TYR A 477 5.69 27.60 8.37
CA TYR A 477 5.73 27.61 6.91
C TYR A 477 5.12 28.90 6.30
N ALA A 478 4.01 29.37 6.88
CA ALA A 478 3.32 30.57 6.43
C ALA A 478 4.15 31.85 6.55
N GLY A 479 5.15 31.89 7.46
CA GLY A 479 6.07 33.04 7.57
C GLY A 479 6.91 33.26 6.32
N PHE A 480 7.13 32.21 5.52
CA PHE A 480 7.91 32.27 4.28
C PHE A 480 7.06 32.49 3.01
N GLU A 481 5.76 32.75 3.16
CA GLU A 481 4.91 33.15 2.04
C GLU A 481 5.24 34.57 1.60
N GLU A 482 5.05 34.86 0.30
CA GLU A 482 5.42 36.11 -0.34
C GLU A 482 4.92 37.36 0.42
N LYS A 483 3.66 37.31 0.90
CA LYS A 483 3.02 38.41 1.67
C LYS A 483 3.75 38.77 2.99
N HIS A 484 4.55 37.86 3.53
CA HIS A 484 5.30 38.06 4.77
C HIS A 484 6.80 38.30 4.52
N ILE A 485 7.41 37.44 3.70
CA ILE A 485 8.86 37.47 3.47
C ILE A 485 9.31 38.68 2.66
N SER A 486 8.48 39.17 1.73
CA SER A 486 8.77 40.39 0.95
C SER A 486 8.95 41.66 1.82
N LYS A 487 8.33 41.69 3.00
CA LYS A 487 8.43 42.81 3.96
C LYS A 487 9.77 42.90 4.68
N LEU A 488 10.59 41.86 4.56
CA LEU A 488 11.88 41.77 5.25
C LEU A 488 13.03 42.43 4.46
N GLY A 489 12.78 42.91 3.23
CA GLY A 489 13.76 43.56 2.38
C GLY A 489 14.90 42.66 1.91
N LEU A 490 14.66 41.34 1.83
CA LEU A 490 15.62 40.34 1.37
C LEU A 490 15.72 40.33 -0.17
N SER A 491 16.89 39.96 -0.70
CA SER A 491 17.05 39.74 -2.15
C SER A 491 16.23 38.52 -2.62
N PRO A 492 15.82 38.45 -3.90
CA PRO A 492 15.13 37.32 -4.45
C PRO A 492 15.84 35.97 -4.23
N GLU A 493 17.17 35.96 -4.37
CA GLU A 493 18.04 34.79 -4.16
C GLU A 493 17.95 34.32 -2.71
N LYS A 494 17.96 35.27 -1.76
CA LYS A 494 17.87 34.99 -0.32
C LYS A 494 16.48 34.44 0.06
N ILE A 495 15.44 34.96 -0.56
CA ILE A 495 14.07 34.46 -0.38
C ILE A 495 13.99 32.99 -0.82
N GLU A 496 14.53 32.63 -1.98
CA GLU A 496 14.54 31.25 -2.46
C GLU A 496 15.41 30.32 -1.60
N GLU A 497 16.52 30.80 -1.09
CA GLU A 497 17.35 30.07 -0.10
C GLU A 497 16.53 29.77 1.17
N TRP A 498 15.83 30.76 1.72
CA TRP A 498 15.01 30.58 2.91
C TRP A 498 13.83 29.66 2.69
N LYS A 499 13.18 29.73 1.53
CA LYS A 499 12.09 28.81 1.13
C LYS A 499 12.58 27.36 1.05
N LYS A 500 13.84 27.11 0.70
CA LYS A 500 14.45 25.78 0.78
C LYS A 500 14.75 25.40 2.24
N LYS A 501 15.46 26.26 2.97
CA LYS A 501 15.85 26.01 4.37
C LYS A 501 14.66 25.77 5.30
N ARG A 502 13.49 26.38 5.04
CA ARG A 502 12.31 26.25 5.92
C ARG A 502 11.87 24.81 6.16
N ASN A 503 12.06 23.92 5.17
CA ASN A 503 11.66 22.51 5.25
C ASN A 503 12.76 21.58 5.78
N LEU A 504 14.00 22.08 5.91
CA LEU A 504 15.14 21.28 6.33
C LEU A 504 15.11 20.97 7.82
N LEU A 505 15.78 19.88 8.18
CA LEU A 505 15.83 19.33 9.54
C LEU A 505 16.11 20.40 10.63
N PRO A 506 17.04 21.38 10.45
CA PRO A 506 17.25 22.39 11.48
C PRO A 506 16.06 23.31 11.76
N ASN A 507 15.08 23.44 10.88
CA ASN A 507 13.83 24.17 11.16
C ASN A 507 12.67 23.26 11.59
N LEU A 508 12.92 21.98 11.89
CA LEU A 508 11.88 21.02 12.28
C LEU A 508 12.00 20.63 13.76
N GLN A 509 10.85 20.35 14.37
CA GLN A 509 10.73 19.86 15.74
C GLN A 509 9.61 18.82 15.82
N PHE A 510 9.56 18.03 16.90
CA PHE A 510 8.38 17.26 17.23
C PHE A 510 7.46 18.05 18.16
N LEU A 511 6.19 18.10 17.82
CA LEU A 511 5.12 18.57 18.70
C LEU A 511 4.03 17.48 18.78
N GLU A 512 3.46 17.33 19.98
CA GLU A 512 2.25 16.55 20.14
C GLU A 512 1.09 17.17 19.35
N GLY A 513 0.11 16.36 18.94
CA GLY A 513 -0.98 16.82 18.07
C GLY A 513 -1.70 18.06 18.60
N SER A 514 -2.05 18.09 19.88
CA SER A 514 -2.71 19.23 20.54
C SER A 514 -1.82 20.49 20.59
N GLU A 515 -0.54 20.32 20.86
CA GLU A 515 0.44 21.43 20.84
C GLU A 515 0.66 21.96 19.43
N ASN A 516 0.73 21.06 18.43
CA ASN A 516 0.89 21.43 17.04
C ASN A 516 -0.32 22.23 16.52
N GLU A 517 -1.53 21.83 16.90
CA GLU A 517 -2.75 22.58 16.58
C GLU A 517 -2.77 23.96 17.28
N SER A 518 -2.35 24.02 18.52
CA SER A 518 -2.24 25.28 19.29
C SER A 518 -1.19 26.23 18.72
N LYS A 519 -0.03 25.70 18.27
CA LYS A 519 1.00 26.50 17.63
C LYS A 519 0.55 27.06 16.28
N ASN A 520 -0.01 26.22 15.43
CA ASN A 520 -0.48 26.58 14.10
C ASN A 520 0.55 27.50 13.35
N GLN A 521 0.17 28.74 13.03
CA GLN A 521 1.01 29.72 12.35
C GLN A 521 1.65 30.75 13.31
N THR A 522 1.61 30.49 14.62
CA THR A 522 2.18 31.41 15.62
C THR A 522 3.67 31.59 15.38
N PRO A 523 4.17 32.85 15.22
CA PRO A 523 5.59 33.14 15.08
C PRO A 523 6.41 32.58 16.24
N LEU A 524 7.63 32.10 15.95
CA LEU A 524 8.46 31.38 16.91
C LEU A 524 8.75 32.22 18.17
N GLU A 525 9.04 33.50 18.01
CA GLU A 525 9.30 34.44 19.12
C GLU A 525 8.08 34.61 20.07
N LYS A 526 6.88 34.35 19.58
CA LYS A 526 5.64 34.38 20.38
C LYS A 526 5.26 33.02 20.95
N TRP A 527 5.72 31.95 20.27
CA TRP A 527 5.45 30.57 20.71
C TRP A 527 6.35 30.19 21.90
N VAL A 528 7.62 30.55 21.83
CA VAL A 528 8.61 30.31 22.90
C VAL A 528 8.39 31.31 24.03
N THR A 529 8.11 30.81 25.22
CA THR A 529 7.89 31.60 26.44
C THR A 529 8.71 30.98 27.58
N PRO A 530 8.88 31.64 28.73
CA PRO A 530 9.55 31.03 29.89
C PRO A 530 8.97 29.68 30.33
N ASN A 531 7.68 29.46 30.07
CA ASN A 531 6.98 28.21 30.40
C ASN A 531 6.84 27.27 29.20
N ARG A 532 7.27 27.67 28.02
CA ARG A 532 7.18 26.88 26.77
C ARG A 532 8.48 27.03 25.99
N ASP A 533 9.40 26.16 26.31
CA ASP A 533 10.68 26.01 25.62
C ASP A 533 10.57 24.84 24.62
N PHE A 534 11.55 24.70 23.75
CA PHE A 534 11.66 23.54 22.87
C PHE A 534 13.10 23.03 22.82
N LEU A 535 13.26 21.75 22.53
CA LEU A 535 14.56 21.11 22.47
C LEU A 535 15.42 21.72 21.35
N TYR A 536 16.71 21.91 21.62
CA TYR A 536 17.64 22.63 20.73
C TYR A 536 17.25 24.09 20.47
N HIS A 537 16.69 24.75 21.47
CA HIS A 537 16.43 26.17 21.44
C HIS A 537 17.78 26.93 21.54
N PRO A 538 18.20 27.69 20.50
CA PRO A 538 19.40 28.49 20.55
C PRO A 538 19.13 29.75 21.35
N LYS A 539 19.47 29.74 22.66
CA LYS A 539 19.07 30.79 23.63
C LYS A 539 19.73 32.16 23.42
N ASP A 540 20.89 32.18 22.76
CA ASP A 540 21.68 33.39 22.55
C ASP A 540 21.44 34.07 21.20
N VAL A 541 20.39 33.63 20.46
CA VAL A 541 20.05 34.21 19.18
C VAL A 541 18.59 34.67 19.14
N SER A 542 18.29 35.64 18.29
CA SER A 542 16.94 36.13 18.07
C SER A 542 16.06 35.02 17.44
N LEU A 543 14.80 34.94 17.89
CA LEU A 543 13.80 34.04 17.35
C LEU A 543 12.85 34.75 16.37
N GLU A 544 13.12 36.00 16.00
CA GLU A 544 12.34 36.69 14.98
C GLU A 544 12.67 36.12 13.59
N LEU A 545 11.68 36.09 12.72
CA LEU A 545 11.86 35.55 11.38
C LEU A 545 12.92 36.30 10.55
N LYS A 546 13.11 37.61 10.79
CA LYS A 546 14.14 38.38 10.11
C LYS A 546 15.57 37.86 10.36
N ASP A 547 15.77 37.17 11.48
CA ASP A 547 17.07 36.62 11.91
C ASP A 547 17.17 35.10 11.65
N PHE A 548 16.34 34.58 10.71
CA PHE A 548 16.21 33.15 10.42
C PHE A 548 17.54 32.45 10.13
N ASP A 549 18.46 33.07 9.39
CA ASP A 549 19.78 32.46 9.12
C ASP A 549 20.57 32.19 10.40
N THR A 550 20.63 33.15 11.29
CA THR A 550 21.36 33.02 12.58
C THR A 550 20.73 31.94 13.45
N PHE A 551 19.40 31.90 13.52
CA PHE A 551 18.65 30.83 14.19
C PHE A 551 18.92 29.46 13.57
N PHE A 552 18.82 29.34 12.24
CA PHE A 552 19.01 28.10 11.51
C PHE A 552 20.40 27.51 11.73
N GLU A 553 21.46 28.31 11.56
CA GLU A 553 22.85 27.87 11.72
C GLU A 553 23.17 27.50 13.18
N ALA A 554 22.69 28.27 14.14
CA ALA A 554 22.89 27.97 15.56
C ALA A 554 22.21 26.64 15.94
N ARG A 555 20.95 26.42 15.49
CA ARG A 555 20.23 25.18 15.75
C ARG A 555 20.82 24.00 15.01
N LYS A 556 21.28 24.19 13.77
CA LYS A 556 22.02 23.20 12.99
C LYS A 556 23.28 22.73 13.76
N ALA A 557 24.06 23.65 14.31
CA ALA A 557 25.23 23.31 15.09
C ALA A 557 24.88 22.49 16.36
N MET A 558 23.82 22.87 17.08
CA MET A 558 23.36 22.14 18.25
C MET A 558 22.92 20.71 17.89
N MET A 559 22.16 20.54 16.79
CA MET A 559 21.73 19.22 16.31
C MET A 559 22.90 18.39 15.82
N LYS A 560 23.86 18.99 15.09
CA LYS A 560 25.10 18.33 14.64
C LYS A 560 25.87 17.76 15.82
N ASN A 561 26.16 18.56 16.83
CA ASN A 561 26.89 18.11 18.01
C ASN A 561 26.18 16.97 18.71
N LYS A 562 24.83 17.01 18.81
CA LYS A 562 24.07 15.93 19.42
C LYS A 562 24.06 14.65 18.59
N LEU A 563 23.97 14.76 17.27
CA LEU A 563 24.06 13.58 16.39
C LEU A 563 25.47 12.97 16.43
N MET A 564 26.53 13.78 16.49
CA MET A 564 27.90 13.28 16.68
C MET A 564 28.04 12.52 18.00
N GLU A 565 27.50 13.08 19.10
CA GLU A 565 27.45 12.38 20.40
C GLU A 565 26.70 11.06 20.31
N ILE A 566 25.51 11.03 19.67
CA ILE A 566 24.67 9.84 19.53
C ILE A 566 25.39 8.73 18.74
N PHE A 567 26.11 9.09 17.68
CA PHE A 567 26.84 8.16 16.82
C PHE A 567 28.30 7.93 17.25
N GLU A 568 28.76 8.58 18.33
CA GLU A 568 30.10 8.43 18.89
C GLU A 568 31.21 8.78 17.87
N ILE A 569 31.09 9.96 17.22
CA ILE A 569 31.98 10.47 16.18
C ILE A 569 32.78 11.68 16.74
#